data_6bb30fa13b31ddedd8631246a1f852a6
#
_entry.id   6bb30fa13b31ddedd8631246a1f852a6
#
_cell.length_a   1.000
_cell.length_b   1.000
_cell.length_c   1.000
_cell.angle_alpha   90.00
_cell.angle_beta   90.00
_cell.angle_gamma   90.00
#
_symmetry.space_group_name_H-M   'P 1'
#
loop_
_entity.id
_entity.type
_entity.pdbx_description
1 polymer ?
#
loop_
_entity_poly.entity_id
_entity_poly.type
_entity_poly.pdbx_seq_one_letter_code
_entity_poly.pdbx_strand_id
1 'polypeptide(L)'
;MPGPTHPLHCRPACYAAFQAALPHLEQPGGLLRAVASIALHEHPDADLGLVDARIEALAQQVAGASRGRSPKATVAILHQVLFEEHGFRGDEQTFSNPSNSYMNAILATRRGLPITLSLLYVEVARRVGLPAHGLDAPAHFLVELEQPGGLLVVDPFFAGQVVTRAELRARMERVLGRALPAAASPARATPAGWLDRILRNLEGSFARARRSDDHAAMGELRHLLPAP
;
A
#
# COMPACT_ATOMS: atom_id res chain seq x y z
N MET A 1 -14.04 19.32 -16.42
CA MET A 1 -15.45 19.12 -16.05
C MET A 1 -15.46 18.66 -14.60
N PRO A 2 -16.18 19.33 -13.68
CA PRO A 2 -16.38 18.75 -12.36
C PRO A 2 -17.11 17.42 -12.54
N GLY A 3 -16.61 16.37 -11.88
CA GLY A 3 -17.24 15.05 -11.87
C GLY A 3 -18.66 15.12 -11.26
N PRO A 4 -19.49 14.10 -11.45
CA PRO A 4 -20.83 14.07 -10.89
C PRO A 4 -20.77 14.36 -9.38
N THR A 5 -21.64 15.25 -8.92
CA THR A 5 -21.72 15.66 -7.51
C THR A 5 -22.17 14.51 -6.59
N HIS A 6 -22.65 13.40 -7.14
CA HIS A 6 -23.08 12.20 -6.43
C HIS A 6 -22.64 10.94 -7.17
N PRO A 7 -22.11 9.92 -6.47
CA PRO A 7 -21.78 8.63 -7.06
C PRO A 7 -23.04 7.87 -7.48
N LEU A 8 -22.95 7.09 -8.56
CA LEU A 8 -24.02 6.20 -9.04
C LEU A 8 -23.87 4.79 -8.44
N HIS A 9 -22.66 4.30 -8.30
CA HIS A 9 -22.32 2.96 -7.87
C HIS A 9 -21.58 2.93 -6.54
N CYS A 10 -20.70 3.91 -6.29
CA CYS A 10 -19.98 3.98 -5.03
C CYS A 10 -20.91 4.39 -3.88
N ARG A 11 -20.78 3.76 -2.73
CA ARG A 11 -21.53 4.19 -1.54
C ARG A 11 -21.22 5.66 -1.20
N PRO A 12 -22.24 6.50 -0.91
CA PRO A 12 -22.03 7.93 -0.66
C PRO A 12 -21.02 8.22 0.44
N ALA A 13 -21.01 7.46 1.53
CA ALA A 13 -20.05 7.63 2.62
C ALA A 13 -18.60 7.35 2.18
N CYS A 14 -18.38 6.30 1.38
CA CYS A 14 -17.09 5.98 0.80
C CYS A 14 -16.60 7.11 -0.12
N TYR A 15 -17.46 7.52 -1.06
CA TYR A 15 -17.15 8.56 -2.03
C TYR A 15 -16.78 9.89 -1.36
N ALA A 16 -17.60 10.33 -0.39
CA ALA A 16 -17.36 11.55 0.35
C ALA A 16 -16.07 11.51 1.18
N ALA A 17 -15.82 10.40 1.89
CA ALA A 17 -14.61 10.24 2.70
C ALA A 17 -13.35 10.19 1.82
N PHE A 18 -13.41 9.47 0.68
CA PHE A 18 -12.32 9.42 -0.29
C PHE A 18 -12.03 10.79 -0.87
N GLN A 19 -13.06 11.50 -1.36
CA GLN A 19 -12.92 12.84 -1.92
C GLN A 19 -12.33 13.83 -0.90
N ALA A 20 -12.77 13.77 0.35
CA ALA A 20 -12.24 14.62 1.43
C ALA A 20 -10.76 14.34 1.75
N ALA A 21 -10.26 13.13 1.50
CA ALA A 21 -8.86 12.77 1.75
C ALA A 21 -7.91 13.26 0.64
N LEU A 22 -8.38 13.44 -0.59
CA LEU A 22 -7.52 13.76 -1.75
C LEU A 22 -6.69 15.03 -1.61
N PRO A 23 -7.19 16.17 -1.07
CA PRO A 23 -6.36 17.38 -0.89
C PRO A 23 -5.20 17.19 0.09
N HIS A 24 -5.19 16.10 0.86
CA HIS A 24 -4.23 15.83 1.91
C HIS A 24 -3.27 14.68 1.59
N LEU A 25 -3.25 14.18 0.36
CA LEU A 25 -2.47 12.99 -0.03
C LEU A 25 -0.98 13.09 0.29
N GLU A 26 -0.39 14.26 0.11
CA GLU A 26 1.03 14.51 0.36
C GLU A 26 1.36 14.75 1.85
N GLN A 27 0.35 14.88 2.69
CA GLN A 27 0.53 15.05 4.13
C GLN A 27 0.80 13.71 4.82
N PRO A 28 1.50 13.68 5.96
CA PRO A 28 1.67 12.45 6.74
C PRO A 28 0.32 11.75 7.01
N GLY A 29 0.26 10.46 6.69
CA GLY A 29 -0.97 9.65 6.82
C GLY A 29 -2.09 9.99 5.82
N GLY A 30 -1.89 10.94 4.89
CA GLY A 30 -2.90 11.34 3.91
C GLY A 30 -3.26 10.20 2.95
N LEU A 31 -2.26 9.57 2.38
CA LEU A 31 -2.44 8.39 1.54
C LEU A 31 -3.15 7.25 2.30
N LEU A 32 -2.74 6.99 3.54
CA LEU A 32 -3.37 5.95 4.38
C LEU A 32 -4.86 6.23 4.59
N ARG A 33 -5.23 7.49 4.89
CA ARG A 33 -6.65 7.87 5.07
C ARG A 33 -7.47 7.67 3.80
N ALA A 34 -6.91 8.05 2.65
CA ALA A 34 -7.59 7.84 1.37
C ALA A 34 -7.76 6.35 1.06
N VAL A 35 -6.73 5.52 1.27
CA VAL A 35 -6.82 4.06 1.08
C VAL A 35 -7.80 3.43 2.07
N ALA A 36 -7.78 3.84 3.34
CA ALA A 36 -8.70 3.31 4.34
C ALA A 36 -10.16 3.61 4.00
N SER A 37 -10.46 4.80 3.44
CA SER A 37 -11.82 5.20 3.09
C SER A 37 -12.46 4.30 2.01
N ILE A 38 -11.65 3.68 1.13
CA ILE A 38 -12.16 2.77 0.09
C ILE A 38 -12.93 1.59 0.71
N ALA A 39 -12.52 1.15 1.90
CA ALA A 39 -13.18 0.05 2.59
C ALA A 39 -14.65 0.34 2.95
N LEU A 40 -15.06 1.61 3.08
CA LEU A 40 -16.45 2.00 3.34
C LEU A 40 -17.42 1.58 2.23
N HIS A 41 -16.91 1.22 1.05
CA HIS A 41 -17.73 0.70 -0.03
C HIS A 41 -18.32 -0.67 0.31
N GLU A 42 -17.55 -1.60 0.84
CA GLU A 42 -18.02 -2.92 1.26
C GLU A 42 -18.33 -2.99 2.77
N HIS A 43 -17.67 -2.17 3.57
CA HIS A 43 -17.77 -2.15 5.04
C HIS A 43 -18.18 -0.76 5.53
N PRO A 44 -19.47 -0.38 5.40
CA PRO A 44 -19.93 0.99 5.71
C PRO A 44 -19.72 1.39 7.18
N ASP A 45 -19.61 0.42 8.08
CA ASP A 45 -19.41 0.62 9.52
C ASP A 45 -17.92 0.56 9.90
N ALA A 46 -16.99 0.52 8.93
CA ALA A 46 -15.56 0.47 9.21
C ALA A 46 -15.10 1.76 9.90
N ASP A 47 -14.46 1.59 11.05
CA ASP A 47 -13.83 2.70 11.79
C ASP A 47 -12.47 3.03 11.15
N LEU A 48 -12.42 4.14 10.42
CA LEU A 48 -11.18 4.62 9.78
C LEU A 48 -10.13 5.05 10.80
N GLY A 49 -10.55 5.56 11.97
CA GLY A 49 -9.64 5.94 13.06
C GLY A 49 -8.94 4.72 13.66
N LEU A 50 -9.60 3.58 13.69
CA LEU A 50 -9.02 2.33 14.17
C LEU A 50 -7.86 1.85 13.28
N VAL A 51 -7.91 2.11 11.96
CA VAL A 51 -6.81 1.78 11.03
C VAL A 51 -5.57 2.54 11.42
N ASP A 52 -5.68 3.86 11.61
CA ASP A 52 -4.56 4.72 12.01
C ASP A 52 -4.02 4.33 13.40
N ALA A 53 -4.89 4.11 14.38
CA ALA A 53 -4.52 3.71 15.73
C ALA A 53 -3.76 2.36 15.77
N ARG A 54 -4.14 1.38 14.95
CA ARG A 54 -3.45 0.09 14.86
C ARG A 54 -2.07 0.21 14.23
N ILE A 55 -1.93 1.03 13.20
CA ILE A 55 -0.62 1.29 12.57
C ILE A 55 0.27 2.05 13.56
N GLU A 56 -0.29 3.01 14.29
CA GLU A 56 0.43 3.73 15.34
C GLU A 56 0.91 2.77 16.45
N ALA A 57 0.08 1.83 16.89
CA ALA A 57 0.47 0.82 17.87
C ALA A 57 1.66 -0.04 17.39
N LEU A 58 1.66 -0.46 16.11
CA LEU A 58 2.79 -1.17 15.51
C LEU A 58 4.06 -0.29 15.51
N ALA A 59 3.94 0.98 15.15
CA ALA A 59 5.06 1.91 15.16
C ALA A 59 5.61 2.11 16.58
N GLN A 60 4.76 2.21 17.59
CA GLN A 60 5.17 2.33 18.99
C GLN A 60 5.92 1.08 19.49
N GLN A 61 5.51 -0.13 19.08
CA GLN A 61 6.24 -1.36 19.38
C GLN A 61 7.66 -1.31 18.79
N VAL A 62 7.77 -0.96 17.52
CA VAL A 62 9.08 -0.82 16.86
C VAL A 62 9.91 0.27 17.54
N ALA A 63 9.35 1.45 17.80
CA ALA A 63 10.05 2.56 18.44
C ALA A 63 10.54 2.19 19.84
N GLY A 64 9.72 1.49 20.63
CA GLY A 64 10.07 1.01 21.95
C GLY A 64 11.28 0.07 21.94
N ALA A 65 11.25 -0.92 21.03
CA ALA A 65 12.30 -1.93 20.91
C ALA A 65 13.59 -1.38 20.26
N SER A 66 13.48 -0.32 19.44
CA SER A 66 14.62 0.27 18.71
C SER A 66 15.25 1.48 19.38
N ARG A 67 14.83 1.83 20.61
CA ARG A 67 15.35 3.00 21.33
C ARG A 67 16.87 2.99 21.43
N GLY A 68 17.53 4.04 20.94
CA GLY A 68 18.98 4.17 20.95
C GLY A 68 19.72 3.24 19.96
N ARG A 69 19.01 2.58 19.07
CA ARG A 69 19.59 1.72 18.04
C ARG A 69 19.91 2.46 16.75
N SER A 70 20.79 1.88 15.94
CA SER A 70 21.09 2.42 14.61
C SER A 70 19.91 2.22 13.65
N PRO A 71 19.81 3.01 12.55
CA PRO A 71 18.77 2.83 11.54
C PRO A 71 18.71 1.38 10.99
N LYS A 72 19.85 0.74 10.78
CA LYS A 72 19.92 -0.66 10.34
C LYS A 72 19.31 -1.62 11.36
N ALA A 73 19.56 -1.42 12.65
CA ALA A 73 18.95 -2.22 13.72
C ALA A 73 17.45 -1.94 13.83
N THR A 74 17.01 -0.69 13.63
CA THR A 74 15.58 -0.33 13.60
C THR A 74 14.85 -1.06 12.47
N VAL A 75 15.45 -1.20 11.28
CA VAL A 75 14.87 -1.99 10.18
C VAL A 75 14.74 -3.46 10.57
N ALA A 76 15.74 -4.06 11.18
CA ALA A 76 15.65 -5.45 11.65
C ALA A 76 14.51 -5.65 12.66
N ILE A 77 14.34 -4.68 13.60
CA ILE A 77 13.25 -4.69 14.58
C ILE A 77 11.89 -4.50 13.89
N LEU A 78 11.81 -3.61 12.88
CA LEU A 78 10.61 -3.42 12.08
C LEU A 78 10.19 -4.74 11.39
N HIS A 79 11.15 -5.47 10.82
CA HIS A 79 10.89 -6.79 10.22
C HIS A 79 10.43 -7.81 11.28
N GLN A 80 11.12 -7.89 12.41
CA GLN A 80 10.72 -8.75 13.52
C GLN A 80 9.27 -8.48 13.95
N VAL A 81 8.92 -7.22 14.22
CA VAL A 81 7.57 -6.84 14.65
C VAL A 81 6.53 -7.18 13.59
N LEU A 82 6.72 -6.71 12.34
CA LEU A 82 5.69 -6.88 11.31
C LEU A 82 5.55 -8.33 10.84
N PHE A 83 6.66 -9.02 10.61
CA PHE A 83 6.63 -10.31 9.91
C PHE A 83 6.72 -11.51 10.83
N GLU A 84 7.51 -11.45 11.91
CA GLU A 84 7.68 -12.58 12.83
C GLU A 84 6.62 -12.55 13.94
N GLU A 85 6.44 -11.41 14.62
CA GLU A 85 5.51 -11.30 15.75
C GLU A 85 4.04 -11.17 15.30
N HIS A 86 3.77 -10.27 14.35
CA HIS A 86 2.41 -10.05 13.83
C HIS A 86 2.05 -10.92 12.62
N GLY A 87 3.02 -11.53 11.95
CA GLY A 87 2.81 -12.49 10.87
C GLY A 87 2.20 -11.90 9.59
N PHE A 88 2.44 -10.60 9.30
CA PHE A 88 2.04 -10.00 8.03
C PHE A 88 2.76 -10.66 6.86
N ARG A 89 2.03 -11.03 5.81
CA ARG A 89 2.57 -11.66 4.61
C ARG A 89 1.61 -11.58 3.44
N GLY A 90 2.10 -11.86 2.25
CA GLY A 90 1.29 -11.94 1.05
C GLY A 90 0.22 -13.02 1.12
N ASP A 91 -0.89 -12.78 0.42
CA ASP A 91 -1.92 -13.78 0.18
C ASP A 91 -1.77 -14.33 -1.24
N GLU A 92 -1.07 -15.45 -1.36
CA GLU A 92 -0.87 -16.12 -2.64
C GLU A 92 -2.09 -16.96 -3.06
N GLN A 93 -2.90 -17.41 -2.08
CA GLN A 93 -4.00 -18.33 -2.34
C GLN A 93 -5.25 -17.61 -2.84
N THR A 94 -5.57 -16.46 -2.25
CA THR A 94 -6.74 -15.66 -2.60
C THR A 94 -6.36 -14.27 -3.13
N PHE A 95 -5.33 -14.20 -3.99
CA PHE A 95 -4.77 -12.96 -4.52
C PHE A 95 -5.84 -12.02 -5.10
N SER A 96 -6.88 -12.56 -5.73
CA SER A 96 -7.98 -11.79 -6.35
C SER A 96 -9.07 -11.36 -5.36
N ASN A 97 -8.96 -11.70 -4.07
CA ASN A 97 -9.96 -11.29 -3.07
C ASN A 97 -9.86 -9.77 -2.83
N PRO A 98 -10.95 -8.99 -3.01
CA PRO A 98 -10.96 -7.56 -2.74
C PRO A 98 -10.47 -7.19 -1.33
N SER A 99 -10.72 -8.05 -0.33
CA SER A 99 -10.29 -7.84 1.07
C SER A 99 -8.79 -7.64 1.21
N ASN A 100 -7.97 -8.17 0.28
CA ASN A 100 -6.52 -7.98 0.25
C ASN A 100 -6.10 -6.55 -0.14
N SER A 101 -7.06 -5.70 -0.54
CA SER A 101 -6.85 -4.29 -0.85
C SER A 101 -7.34 -3.35 0.25
N TYR A 102 -8.08 -3.84 1.25
CA TYR A 102 -8.62 -3.03 2.33
C TYR A 102 -7.74 -3.05 3.58
N MET A 103 -7.29 -1.89 4.01
CA MET A 103 -6.34 -1.78 5.13
C MET A 103 -6.89 -2.34 6.45
N ASN A 104 -8.19 -2.14 6.73
CA ASN A 104 -8.86 -2.72 7.89
C ASN A 104 -8.84 -4.27 7.86
N ALA A 105 -9.07 -4.87 6.70
CA ALA A 105 -9.03 -6.33 6.51
C ALA A 105 -7.60 -6.86 6.67
N ILE A 106 -6.61 -6.19 6.09
CA ILE A 106 -5.19 -6.56 6.20
C ILE A 106 -4.73 -6.52 7.65
N LEU A 107 -5.11 -5.49 8.41
CA LEU A 107 -4.80 -5.39 9.85
C LEU A 107 -5.48 -6.48 10.70
N ALA A 108 -6.58 -7.05 10.23
CA ALA A 108 -7.28 -8.15 10.89
C ALA A 108 -6.71 -9.52 10.50
N THR A 109 -6.55 -9.76 9.20
CA THR A 109 -6.17 -11.08 8.64
C THR A 109 -4.67 -11.32 8.57
N ARG A 110 -3.87 -10.27 8.61
CA ARG A 110 -2.42 -10.28 8.36
C ARG A 110 -2.04 -10.72 6.94
N ARG A 111 -2.98 -10.60 6.00
CA ARG A 111 -2.82 -10.97 4.59
C ARG A 111 -3.15 -9.80 3.71
N GLY A 112 -2.39 -9.61 2.62
CA GLY A 112 -2.64 -8.52 1.69
C GLY A 112 -1.91 -8.67 0.37
N LEU A 113 -2.13 -7.72 -0.53
CA LEU A 113 -1.40 -7.59 -1.80
C LEU A 113 -0.03 -6.92 -1.59
N PRO A 114 0.91 -7.05 -2.55
CA PRO A 114 2.19 -6.35 -2.49
C PRO A 114 2.04 -4.86 -2.21
N ILE A 115 1.13 -4.19 -2.90
CA ILE A 115 0.91 -2.75 -2.79
C ILE A 115 0.38 -2.31 -1.42
N THR A 116 -0.53 -3.08 -0.83
CA THR A 116 -1.16 -2.73 0.47
C THR A 116 -0.27 -3.09 1.65
N LEU A 117 0.48 -4.19 1.57
CA LEU A 117 1.51 -4.51 2.56
C LEU A 117 2.68 -3.53 2.50
N SER A 118 3.02 -3.04 1.30
CA SER A 118 4.03 -1.97 1.15
C SER A 118 3.56 -0.66 1.78
N LEU A 119 2.27 -0.31 1.67
CA LEU A 119 1.72 0.87 2.35
C LEU A 119 1.79 0.73 3.87
N LEU A 120 1.36 -0.41 4.42
CA LEU A 120 1.50 -0.70 5.85
C LEU A 120 2.96 -0.54 6.32
N TYR A 121 3.89 -1.14 5.58
CA TYR A 121 5.31 -1.08 5.91
C TYR A 121 5.84 0.37 5.89
N VAL A 122 5.54 1.13 4.84
CA VAL A 122 5.96 2.54 4.69
C VAL A 122 5.39 3.40 5.81
N GLU A 123 4.12 3.22 6.17
CA GLU A 123 3.48 3.97 7.23
C GLU A 123 4.12 3.71 8.61
N VAL A 124 4.43 2.45 8.93
CA VAL A 124 5.13 2.11 10.18
C VAL A 124 6.56 2.63 10.15
N ALA A 125 7.30 2.41 9.04
CA ALA A 125 8.68 2.85 8.88
C ALA A 125 8.83 4.37 9.08
N ARG A 126 7.97 5.16 8.42
CA ARG A 126 8.00 6.63 8.53
C ARG A 126 7.72 7.13 9.94
N ARG A 127 6.80 6.50 10.66
CA ARG A 127 6.47 6.85 12.06
C ARG A 127 7.61 6.60 13.04
N VAL A 128 8.51 5.69 12.69
CA VAL A 128 9.74 5.44 13.50
C VAL A 128 10.98 6.16 12.95
N GLY A 129 10.79 7.13 12.05
CA GLY A 129 11.86 7.98 11.53
C GLY A 129 12.72 7.32 10.44
N LEU A 130 12.25 6.24 9.82
CA LEU A 130 12.92 5.62 8.68
C LEU A 130 12.33 6.18 7.38
N PRO A 131 13.10 6.90 6.54
CA PRO A 131 12.63 7.35 5.24
C PRO A 131 12.35 6.14 4.33
N ALA A 132 11.07 5.98 3.95
CA ALA A 132 10.59 4.85 3.19
C ALA A 132 9.69 5.29 2.04
N HIS A 133 9.82 4.64 0.88
CA HIS A 133 9.09 4.97 -0.35
C HIS A 133 8.59 3.70 -1.02
N GLY A 134 7.37 3.74 -1.56
CA GLY A 134 6.88 2.68 -2.42
C GLY A 134 7.58 2.69 -3.78
N LEU A 135 7.93 1.53 -4.28
CA LEU A 135 8.46 1.35 -5.63
C LEU A 135 7.42 0.67 -6.52
N ASP A 136 7.00 1.37 -7.57
CA ASP A 136 6.04 0.86 -8.55
C ASP A 136 6.74 0.00 -9.60
N ALA A 137 6.99 -1.26 -9.24
CA ALA A 137 7.60 -2.23 -10.16
C ALA A 137 6.54 -2.90 -11.06
N PRO A 138 6.91 -3.27 -12.31
CA PRO A 138 6.03 -4.05 -13.18
C PRO A 138 5.54 -5.33 -12.49
N ALA A 139 4.21 -5.53 -12.45
CA ALA A 139 3.50 -6.64 -11.84
C ALA A 139 3.77 -6.88 -10.33
N HIS A 140 4.52 -5.99 -9.67
CA HIS A 140 4.81 -6.09 -8.25
C HIS A 140 4.91 -4.71 -7.59
N PHE A 141 4.94 -4.67 -6.25
CA PHE A 141 5.14 -3.43 -5.51
C PHE A 141 6.11 -3.69 -4.35
N LEU A 142 7.08 -2.82 -4.17
CA LEU A 142 8.18 -2.98 -3.22
C LEU A 142 8.33 -1.73 -2.36
N VAL A 143 9.21 -1.77 -1.37
CA VAL A 143 9.57 -0.60 -0.57
C VAL A 143 11.07 -0.35 -0.68
N GLU A 144 11.43 0.91 -0.89
CA GLU A 144 12.78 1.43 -0.76
C GLU A 144 12.94 2.16 0.56
N LEU A 145 13.99 1.81 1.30
CA LEU A 145 14.40 2.48 2.53
C LEU A 145 15.70 3.22 2.30
N GLU A 146 15.76 4.47 2.74
CA GLU A 146 17.01 5.22 2.78
C GLU A 146 17.78 4.90 4.05
N GLN A 147 19.04 4.51 3.92
CA GLN A 147 19.90 4.16 5.05
C GLN A 147 21.28 4.79 4.94
N PRO A 148 22.00 4.98 6.06
CA PRO A 148 23.42 5.28 6.00
C PRO A 148 24.15 4.16 5.23
N GLY A 149 24.70 4.51 4.07
CA GLY A 149 25.38 3.55 3.18
C GLY A 149 24.62 3.16 1.94
N GLY A 150 23.39 3.67 1.73
CA GLY A 150 22.66 3.51 0.48
C GLY A 150 21.20 3.12 0.62
N LEU A 151 20.62 2.66 -0.47
CA LEU A 151 19.23 2.27 -0.56
C LEU A 151 19.07 0.77 -0.30
N LEU A 152 18.10 0.40 0.53
CA LEU A 152 17.68 -0.97 0.77
C LEU A 152 16.30 -1.19 0.15
N VAL A 153 16.17 -2.18 -0.73
CA VAL A 153 14.88 -2.57 -1.29
C VAL A 153 14.37 -3.81 -0.55
N VAL A 154 13.12 -3.75 -0.10
CA VAL A 154 12.46 -4.84 0.63
C VAL A 154 11.13 -5.21 -0.03
N ASP A 155 10.75 -6.45 0.13
CA ASP A 155 9.50 -7.04 -0.38
C ASP A 155 8.59 -7.41 0.79
N PRO A 156 7.63 -6.56 1.19
CA PRO A 156 6.73 -6.86 2.30
C PRO A 156 5.79 -8.04 2.02
N PHE A 157 5.52 -8.36 0.75
CA PHE A 157 4.72 -9.52 0.37
C PHE A 157 5.40 -10.83 0.74
N PHE A 158 6.71 -10.88 0.60
CA PHE A 158 7.57 -11.99 1.02
C PHE A 158 8.27 -11.69 2.36
N ALA A 159 7.47 -11.25 3.35
CA ALA A 159 7.90 -11.04 4.73
C ALA A 159 9.18 -10.17 4.89
N GLY A 160 9.29 -9.10 4.10
CA GLY A 160 10.41 -8.17 4.18
C GLY A 160 11.72 -8.69 3.55
N GLN A 161 11.64 -9.67 2.65
CA GLN A 161 12.81 -10.16 1.93
C GLN A 161 13.57 -8.98 1.28
N VAL A 162 14.87 -8.92 1.53
CA VAL A 162 15.73 -7.94 0.87
C VAL A 162 15.93 -8.34 -0.59
N VAL A 163 15.72 -7.39 -1.48
CA VAL A 163 15.84 -7.58 -2.93
C VAL A 163 17.06 -6.80 -3.43
N THR A 164 18.02 -7.47 -4.03
CA THR A 164 19.17 -6.82 -4.64
C THR A 164 18.77 -6.10 -5.95
N ARG A 165 19.56 -5.10 -6.36
CA ARG A 165 19.33 -4.42 -7.65
C ARG A 165 19.34 -5.39 -8.83
N ALA A 166 20.21 -6.40 -8.80
CA ALA A 166 20.28 -7.41 -9.85
C ALA A 166 19.04 -8.27 -9.93
N GLU A 167 18.52 -8.74 -8.78
CA GLU A 167 17.26 -9.48 -8.69
C GLU A 167 16.07 -8.65 -9.14
N LEU A 168 16.00 -7.39 -8.68
CA LEU A 168 14.92 -6.47 -9.05
C LEU A 168 14.89 -6.28 -10.58
N ARG A 169 16.05 -5.99 -11.18
CA ARG A 169 16.16 -5.85 -12.64
C ARG A 169 15.74 -7.13 -13.35
N ALA A 170 16.23 -8.29 -12.93
CA ALA A 170 15.87 -9.58 -13.54
C ALA A 170 14.36 -9.87 -13.45
N ARG A 171 13.71 -9.51 -12.32
CA ARG A 171 12.25 -9.61 -12.18
C ARG A 171 11.54 -8.70 -13.19
N MET A 172 11.98 -7.43 -13.32
CA MET A 172 11.42 -6.48 -14.28
C MET A 172 11.61 -6.93 -15.72
N GLU A 173 12.80 -7.40 -16.11
CA GLU A 173 13.11 -7.90 -17.45
C GLU A 173 12.22 -9.08 -17.84
N ARG A 174 11.98 -9.99 -16.89
CA ARG A 174 11.08 -11.15 -17.11
C ARG A 174 9.65 -10.71 -17.38
N VAL A 175 9.14 -9.72 -16.63
CA VAL A 175 7.76 -9.22 -16.81
C VAL A 175 7.62 -8.42 -18.10
N LEU A 176 8.61 -7.62 -18.45
CA LEU A 176 8.59 -6.75 -19.62
C LEU A 176 9.00 -7.46 -20.92
N GLY A 177 9.54 -8.67 -20.84
CA GLY A 177 10.00 -9.46 -22.00
C GLY A 177 11.19 -8.84 -22.75
N ARG A 178 11.95 -7.94 -22.11
CA ARG A 178 13.12 -7.26 -22.72
C ARG A 178 14.20 -6.96 -21.71
N ALA A 179 15.43 -6.87 -22.16
CA ALA A 179 16.55 -6.44 -21.35
C ALA A 179 16.41 -4.97 -20.93
N LEU A 180 16.89 -4.65 -19.74
CA LEU A 180 16.90 -3.31 -19.18
C LEU A 180 18.35 -2.82 -18.94
N PRO A 181 18.59 -1.51 -19.02
CA PRO A 181 19.87 -0.93 -18.62
C PRO A 181 20.26 -1.32 -17.18
N ALA A 182 21.57 -1.40 -16.92
CA ALA A 182 22.07 -1.78 -15.60
C ALA A 182 21.58 -0.85 -14.46
N ALA A 183 21.34 0.42 -14.78
CA ALA A 183 20.83 1.44 -13.85
C ALA A 183 19.29 1.48 -13.74
N ALA A 184 18.57 0.62 -14.48
CA ALA A 184 17.11 0.63 -14.45
C ALA A 184 16.59 0.28 -13.05
N SER A 185 15.70 1.12 -12.54
CA SER A 185 15.00 0.97 -11.27
C SER A 185 13.55 1.36 -11.46
N PRO A 186 12.60 0.76 -10.70
CA PRO A 186 11.23 1.25 -10.68
C PRO A 186 11.18 2.69 -10.14
N ALA A 187 10.19 3.45 -10.57
CA ALA A 187 9.96 4.78 -10.02
C ALA A 187 9.41 4.68 -8.58
N ARG A 188 9.73 5.68 -7.76
CA ARG A 188 9.01 5.90 -6.51
C ARG A 188 7.57 6.26 -6.84
N ALA A 189 6.63 5.56 -6.22
CA ALA A 189 5.22 5.81 -6.44
C ALA A 189 4.80 7.15 -5.81
N THR A 190 4.11 7.98 -6.58
CA THR A 190 3.40 9.14 -6.02
C THR A 190 2.16 8.67 -5.25
N PRO A 191 1.66 9.42 -4.25
CA PRO A 191 0.43 9.06 -3.54
C PRO A 191 -0.77 8.84 -4.47
N ALA A 192 -0.94 9.69 -5.48
CA ALA A 192 -1.99 9.53 -6.49
C ALA A 192 -1.80 8.26 -7.34
N GLY A 193 -0.58 7.98 -7.80
CA GLY A 193 -0.25 6.75 -8.52
C GLY A 193 -0.46 5.48 -7.68
N TRP A 194 -0.19 5.56 -6.38
CA TRP A 194 -0.46 4.47 -5.45
C TRP A 194 -1.97 4.18 -5.35
N LEU A 195 -2.79 5.24 -5.17
CA LEU A 195 -4.25 5.11 -5.14
C LEU A 195 -4.81 4.55 -6.45
N ASP A 196 -4.38 5.10 -7.60
CA ASP A 196 -4.82 4.62 -8.92
C ASP A 196 -4.55 3.12 -9.06
N ARG A 197 -3.37 2.66 -8.65
CA ARG A 197 -3.02 1.24 -8.75
C ARG A 197 -3.83 0.37 -7.78
N ILE A 198 -4.13 0.82 -6.55
CA ILE A 198 -5.02 0.09 -5.63
C ILE A 198 -6.43 -0.02 -6.22
N LEU A 199 -6.98 1.06 -6.75
CA LEU A 199 -8.31 1.07 -7.36
C LEU A 199 -8.37 0.17 -8.59
N ARG A 200 -7.34 0.16 -9.45
CA ARG A 200 -7.23 -0.79 -10.58
C ARG A 200 -7.19 -2.25 -10.11
N ASN A 201 -6.50 -2.55 -9.03
CA ASN A 201 -6.49 -3.90 -8.47
C ASN A 201 -7.89 -4.32 -8.02
N LEU A 202 -8.64 -3.42 -7.37
CA LEU A 202 -10.02 -3.65 -6.96
C LEU A 202 -10.95 -3.80 -8.16
N GLU A 203 -10.86 -2.93 -9.18
CA GLU A 203 -11.58 -3.08 -10.45
C GLU A 203 -11.35 -4.47 -11.04
N GLY A 204 -10.09 -4.90 -11.14
CA GLY A 204 -9.74 -6.21 -11.66
C GLY A 204 -10.28 -7.37 -10.79
N SER A 205 -10.32 -7.20 -9.48
CA SER A 205 -10.87 -8.20 -8.56
C SER A 205 -12.39 -8.30 -8.69
N PHE A 206 -13.10 -7.18 -8.74
CA PHE A 206 -14.54 -7.15 -8.94
C PHE A 206 -14.96 -7.64 -10.32
N ALA A 207 -14.21 -7.31 -11.38
CA ALA A 207 -14.47 -7.83 -12.72
C ALA A 207 -14.38 -9.36 -12.76
N ARG A 208 -13.35 -9.96 -12.13
CA ARG A 208 -13.22 -11.42 -12.03
C ARG A 208 -14.35 -12.05 -11.21
N ALA A 209 -14.82 -11.36 -10.18
CA ALA A 209 -15.95 -11.78 -9.36
C ALA A 209 -17.31 -11.51 -10.01
N ARG A 210 -17.37 -10.91 -11.22
CA ARG A 210 -18.58 -10.48 -11.93
C ARG A 210 -19.46 -9.50 -11.14
N ARG A 211 -18.83 -8.65 -10.34
CA ARG A 211 -19.46 -7.62 -9.54
C ARG A 211 -19.38 -6.29 -10.28
N SER A 212 -20.26 -6.08 -11.25
CA SER A 212 -20.22 -4.93 -12.17
C SER A 212 -20.38 -3.57 -11.48
N ASP A 213 -21.27 -3.49 -10.49
CA ASP A 213 -21.52 -2.23 -9.79
C ASP A 213 -20.34 -1.82 -8.90
N ASP A 214 -19.71 -2.80 -8.22
CA ASP A 214 -18.51 -2.54 -7.42
C ASP A 214 -17.30 -2.18 -8.32
N HIS A 215 -17.19 -2.81 -9.49
CA HIS A 215 -16.20 -2.42 -10.49
C HIS A 215 -16.41 -0.96 -10.93
N ALA A 216 -17.65 -0.58 -11.26
CA ALA A 216 -18.00 0.79 -11.64
C ALA A 216 -17.73 1.80 -10.51
N ALA A 217 -18.03 1.42 -9.26
CA ALA A 217 -17.74 2.22 -8.07
C ALA A 217 -16.26 2.56 -7.93
N MET A 218 -15.35 1.61 -8.20
CA MET A 218 -13.90 1.87 -8.17
C MET A 218 -13.49 2.81 -9.29
N GLY A 219 -14.12 2.71 -10.47
CA GLY A 219 -13.96 3.64 -11.57
C GLY A 219 -14.38 5.07 -11.19
N GLU A 220 -15.50 5.24 -10.49
CA GLU A 220 -15.93 6.55 -9.97
C GLU A 220 -14.89 7.17 -9.04
N LEU A 221 -14.32 6.39 -8.10
CA LEU A 221 -13.26 6.87 -7.22
C LEU A 221 -12.00 7.26 -8.01
N ARG A 222 -11.63 6.49 -9.04
CA ARG A 222 -10.48 6.79 -9.90
C ARG A 222 -10.64 8.09 -10.67
N HIS A 223 -11.85 8.43 -11.10
CA HIS A 223 -12.13 9.72 -11.78
C HIS A 223 -11.94 10.94 -10.87
N LEU A 224 -11.93 10.76 -9.54
CA LEU A 224 -11.63 11.84 -8.61
C LEU A 224 -10.12 12.11 -8.46
N LEU A 225 -9.25 11.19 -8.89
CA LEU A 225 -7.82 11.37 -8.76
C LEU A 225 -7.33 12.53 -9.64
N PRO A 226 -6.34 13.31 -9.17
CA PRO A 226 -5.70 14.30 -10.02
C PRO A 226 -5.09 13.61 -11.25
N ALA A 227 -5.06 14.29 -12.37
CA ALA A 227 -4.36 13.83 -13.56
C ALA A 227 -2.88 13.55 -13.20
N PRO A 228 -2.28 12.47 -13.71
CA PRO A 228 -0.89 12.10 -13.45
C PRO A 228 0.12 13.14 -13.96
#